data_0471f5f74cae316ff7838612a1eac1a2
#
_entry.id   0471f5f74cae316ff7838612a1eac1a2
#
_cell.length_a   1.000
_cell.length_b   1.000
_cell.length_c   1.000
_cell.angle_alpha   90.00
_cell.angle_beta   90.00
_cell.angle_gamma   90.00
#
_symmetry.space_group_name_H-M   'P 1'
#
loop_
_entity.id
_entity.type
_entity.pdbx_description
1 polymer ?
#
loop_
_entity_poly.entity_id
_entity_poly.type
_entity_poly.pdbx_seq_one_letter_code
_entity_poly.pdbx_strand_id
1 'polypeptide(L)'
;MGKNLLACAVAAYALFGSIGSAKAEEFGTSAQARPMIQRAIDALKANEGDAIKAFGDKNNDQFHVLDLYVFCINLADGKFTSQLDQSLVGTSAEDLRFGDDQYGKRILSTVRGAPEGKIISVAYNALRPGTNSGAVPKVSFVARVGKQGSGVGYYRQKLQPSQLDELPPTREAARLFERDRS
;
A
#
# COMPACT_ATOMS: atom_id res chain seq x y z
N MET A 1 33.98 -14.05 -72.26
CA MET A 1 34.28 -14.55 -70.93
C MET A 1 33.66 -13.55 -69.93
N GLY A 2 32.43 -13.81 -69.54
CA GLY A 2 31.68 -12.98 -68.63
C GLY A 2 31.74 -13.51 -67.19
N LYS A 3 31.99 -12.66 -66.24
CA LYS A 3 31.88 -12.99 -64.80
C LYS A 3 30.70 -12.24 -64.23
N ASN A 4 29.60 -12.98 -63.97
CA ASN A 4 28.42 -12.49 -63.25
C ASN A 4 28.75 -12.42 -61.75
N LEU A 5 28.71 -11.22 -61.19
CA LEU A 5 28.74 -10.98 -59.76
C LEU A 5 27.28 -10.87 -59.23
N LEU A 6 26.87 -11.88 -58.50
CA LEU A 6 25.62 -11.88 -57.77
C LEU A 6 25.81 -11.07 -56.48
N ALA A 7 25.11 -9.94 -56.36
CA ALA A 7 25.08 -9.15 -55.13
C ALA A 7 23.93 -9.67 -54.24
N CYS A 8 24.30 -10.30 -53.11
CA CYS A 8 23.36 -10.63 -52.05
C CYS A 8 23.09 -9.42 -51.20
N ALA A 9 21.88 -8.84 -51.32
CA ALA A 9 21.40 -7.81 -50.40
C ALA A 9 20.87 -8.46 -49.12
N VAL A 10 21.62 -8.29 -48.04
CA VAL A 10 21.18 -8.69 -46.70
C VAL A 10 20.31 -7.57 -46.15
N ALA A 11 18.98 -7.78 -46.08
CA ALA A 11 18.04 -6.87 -45.40
C ALA A 11 18.13 -7.11 -43.90
N ALA A 12 18.78 -6.20 -43.19
CA ALA A 12 18.75 -6.16 -41.73
C ALA A 12 17.39 -5.56 -41.23
N TYR A 13 16.51 -6.41 -40.75
CA TYR A 13 15.31 -5.97 -40.02
C TYR A 13 15.73 -5.53 -38.64
N ALA A 14 15.81 -4.21 -38.41
CA ALA A 14 15.92 -3.61 -37.08
C ALA A 14 14.57 -3.73 -36.36
N LEU A 15 14.48 -4.69 -35.47
CA LEU A 15 13.39 -4.78 -34.48
C LEU A 15 13.58 -3.64 -33.46
N PHE A 16 13.03 -2.48 -33.72
CA PHE A 16 12.85 -1.47 -32.68
C PHE A 16 11.76 -1.96 -31.73
N GLY A 17 12.19 -2.69 -30.68
CA GLY A 17 11.35 -2.95 -29.54
C GLY A 17 10.99 -1.62 -28.86
N SER A 18 9.73 -1.24 -28.89
CA SER A 18 9.19 -0.13 -28.11
C SER A 18 9.42 -0.42 -26.64
N ILE A 19 10.46 0.19 -26.05
CA ILE A 19 10.64 0.20 -24.60
C ILE A 19 9.54 1.12 -24.09
N GLY A 20 8.39 0.54 -23.70
CA GLY A 20 7.35 1.26 -22.99
C GLY A 20 7.98 1.85 -21.74
N SER A 21 8.04 3.18 -21.64
CA SER A 21 8.44 3.87 -20.43
C SER A 21 7.46 3.49 -19.32
N ALA A 22 7.85 2.56 -18.46
CA ALA A 22 7.12 2.28 -17.23
C ALA A 22 7.09 3.61 -16.45
N LYS A 23 5.90 4.22 -16.33
CA LYS A 23 5.71 5.40 -15.51
C LYS A 23 6.02 4.98 -14.08
N ALA A 24 6.98 5.64 -13.44
CA ALA A 24 7.31 5.36 -12.06
C ALA A 24 6.04 5.50 -11.20
N GLU A 25 5.76 4.54 -10.34
CA GLU A 25 4.64 4.61 -9.41
C GLU A 25 4.88 5.80 -8.47
N GLU A 26 3.96 6.75 -8.47
CA GLU A 26 4.02 7.93 -7.59
C GLU A 26 3.58 7.59 -6.16
N PHE A 27 2.75 6.55 -6.00
CA PHE A 27 2.15 6.14 -4.74
C PHE A 27 2.18 4.62 -4.58
N GLY A 28 2.21 4.20 -3.31
CA GLY A 28 2.21 2.79 -2.97
C GLY A 28 0.88 2.09 -3.27
N THR A 29 0.98 0.83 -3.66
CA THR A 29 -0.14 -0.01 -4.08
C THR A 29 -0.51 -1.06 -3.03
N SER A 30 -1.70 -1.67 -3.19
CA SER A 30 -2.12 -2.83 -2.41
C SER A 30 -1.13 -4.01 -2.54
N ALA A 31 -0.57 -4.21 -3.74
CA ALA A 31 0.41 -5.27 -4.01
C ALA A 31 1.72 -5.08 -3.24
N GLN A 32 2.11 -3.83 -2.97
CA GLN A 32 3.29 -3.48 -2.16
C GLN A 32 2.97 -3.45 -0.66
N ALA A 33 1.79 -2.97 -0.27
CA ALA A 33 1.38 -2.88 1.13
C ALA A 33 1.23 -4.26 1.80
N ARG A 34 0.69 -5.25 1.06
CA ARG A 34 0.46 -6.60 1.61
C ARG A 34 1.75 -7.33 2.03
N PRO A 35 2.81 -7.42 1.22
CA PRO A 35 4.08 -7.99 1.69
C PRO A 35 4.75 -7.14 2.77
N MET A 36 4.55 -5.81 2.80
CA MET A 36 5.10 -4.96 3.85
C MET A 36 4.48 -5.29 5.22
N ILE A 37 3.14 -5.44 5.32
CA ILE A 37 2.52 -5.84 6.59
C ILE A 37 2.95 -7.25 7.01
N GLN A 38 3.19 -8.18 6.08
CA GLN A 38 3.70 -9.50 6.42
C GLN A 38 5.11 -9.41 7.03
N ARG A 39 6.03 -8.63 6.43
CA ARG A 39 7.35 -8.38 7.01
C ARG A 39 7.26 -7.74 8.40
N ALA A 40 6.31 -6.81 8.60
CA ALA A 40 6.11 -6.17 9.89
C ALA A 40 5.65 -7.17 10.96
N ILE A 41 4.74 -8.10 10.62
CA ILE A 41 4.32 -9.20 11.51
C ILE A 41 5.52 -10.06 11.91
N ASP A 42 6.36 -10.44 10.94
CA ASP A 42 7.51 -11.31 11.17
C ASP A 42 8.57 -10.60 12.04
N ALA A 43 8.82 -9.30 11.78
CA ALA A 43 9.73 -8.49 12.60
C ALA A 43 9.25 -8.34 14.05
N LEU A 44 7.95 -8.06 14.26
CA LEU A 44 7.37 -7.96 15.61
C LEU A 44 7.45 -9.28 16.39
N LYS A 45 7.25 -10.42 15.71
CA LYS A 45 7.40 -11.74 16.31
C LYS A 45 8.84 -12.06 16.69
N ALA A 46 9.81 -11.58 15.90
CA ALA A 46 11.22 -11.80 16.16
C ALA A 46 11.71 -10.95 17.34
N ASN A 47 11.45 -9.64 17.33
CA ASN A 47 11.79 -8.70 18.41
C ASN A 47 10.93 -7.44 18.32
N GLU A 48 9.96 -7.28 19.23
CA GLU A 48 9.03 -6.14 19.23
C GLU A 48 9.76 -4.78 19.31
N GLY A 49 10.75 -4.66 20.19
CA GLY A 49 11.45 -3.40 20.42
C GLY A 49 12.28 -2.95 19.22
N ASP A 50 12.99 -3.87 18.58
CA ASP A 50 13.78 -3.56 17.39
C ASP A 50 12.88 -3.30 16.17
N ALA A 51 11.77 -4.03 16.06
CA ALA A 51 10.78 -3.82 15.00
C ALA A 51 10.18 -2.42 15.08
N ILE A 52 9.72 -1.97 16.25
CA ILE A 52 9.15 -0.63 16.45
C ILE A 52 10.15 0.48 16.09
N LYS A 53 11.42 0.33 16.45
CA LYS A 53 12.50 1.26 16.05
C LYS A 53 12.67 1.29 14.52
N ALA A 54 12.72 0.10 13.89
CA ALA A 54 12.85 -0.04 12.44
C ALA A 54 11.67 0.58 11.68
N PHE A 55 10.45 0.49 12.20
CA PHE A 55 9.26 1.11 11.60
C PHE A 55 9.24 2.64 11.72
N GLY A 56 9.89 3.20 12.76
CA GLY A 56 10.05 4.65 12.93
C GLY A 56 11.14 5.25 12.06
N ASP A 57 12.01 4.45 11.46
CA ASP A 57 13.09 4.92 10.58
C ASP A 57 12.56 5.12 9.14
N LYS A 58 12.45 6.39 8.74
CA LYS A 58 11.99 6.78 7.39
C LYS A 58 12.92 6.36 6.26
N ASN A 59 14.18 6.01 6.57
CA ASN A 59 15.15 5.55 5.59
C ASN A 59 15.16 4.03 5.44
N ASN A 60 14.32 3.33 6.18
CA ASN A 60 14.21 1.88 6.10
C ASN A 60 13.24 1.45 5.01
N ASP A 61 13.74 1.16 3.82
CA ASP A 61 12.96 0.76 2.63
C ASP A 61 12.16 -0.53 2.82
N GLN A 62 12.43 -1.33 3.85
CA GLN A 62 11.62 -2.50 4.14
C GLN A 62 10.24 -2.13 4.71
N PHE A 63 10.16 -1.00 5.42
CA PHE A 63 8.97 -0.57 6.16
C PHE A 63 8.47 0.84 5.79
N HIS A 64 9.16 1.52 4.86
CA HIS A 64 8.78 2.80 4.33
C HIS A 64 9.12 2.90 2.83
N VAL A 65 8.12 2.84 1.96
CA VAL A 65 8.26 2.92 0.49
C VAL A 65 7.16 3.81 -0.08
N LEU A 66 7.53 4.88 -0.78
CA LEU A 66 6.58 5.87 -1.30
C LEU A 66 5.74 6.47 -0.16
N ASP A 67 4.41 6.37 -0.24
CA ASP A 67 3.47 6.78 0.82
C ASP A 67 3.03 5.61 1.73
N LEU A 68 3.64 4.42 1.56
CA LEU A 68 3.44 3.28 2.45
C LEU A 68 4.38 3.36 3.66
N TYR A 69 3.84 3.09 4.82
CA TYR A 69 4.59 2.98 6.07
C TYR A 69 3.91 2.03 7.05
N VAL A 70 4.70 1.47 7.96
CA VAL A 70 4.17 0.65 9.05
C VAL A 70 3.81 1.57 10.23
N PHE A 71 2.60 1.41 10.74
CA PHE A 71 2.21 1.97 12.04
C PHE A 71 1.95 0.86 13.04
N CYS A 72 2.15 1.16 14.34
CA CYS A 72 1.83 0.25 15.43
C CYS A 72 1.07 0.98 16.53
N ILE A 73 0.17 0.24 17.17
CA ILE A 73 -0.67 0.70 18.28
C ILE A 73 -0.52 -0.31 19.42
N ASN A 74 -0.17 0.13 20.61
CA ASN A 74 -0.22 -0.71 21.80
C ASN A 74 -1.69 -1.05 22.14
N LEU A 75 -2.02 -2.33 22.20
CA LEU A 75 -3.40 -2.78 22.37
C LEU A 75 -3.94 -2.56 23.78
N ALA A 76 -3.07 -2.41 24.80
CA ALA A 76 -3.49 -2.18 26.16
C ALA A 76 -4.07 -0.77 26.37
N ASP A 77 -3.34 0.26 25.91
CA ASP A 77 -3.69 1.65 26.11
C ASP A 77 -4.18 2.38 24.84
N GLY A 78 -4.12 1.74 23.68
CA GLY A 78 -4.56 2.28 22.39
C GLY A 78 -3.66 3.37 21.82
N LYS A 79 -2.44 3.55 22.32
CA LYS A 79 -1.51 4.58 21.88
C LYS A 79 -0.60 4.10 20.74
N PHE A 80 -0.25 5.02 19.85
CA PHE A 80 0.73 4.72 18.82
C PHE A 80 2.12 4.47 19.42
N THR A 81 2.73 3.37 19.04
CA THR A 81 4.13 3.02 19.34
C THR A 81 5.04 3.26 18.15
N SER A 82 4.48 3.29 16.92
CA SER A 82 5.16 3.70 15.69
C SER A 82 4.18 4.36 14.74
N GLN A 83 4.60 5.46 14.11
CA GLN A 83 3.83 6.21 13.11
C GLN A 83 4.79 7.03 12.24
N LEU A 84 4.42 7.27 10.95
CA LEU A 84 5.19 8.12 10.03
C LEU A 84 5.33 9.55 10.58
N ASP A 85 4.23 10.12 11.05
CA ASP A 85 4.22 11.37 11.80
C ASP A 85 4.60 11.10 13.26
N GLN A 86 5.82 11.41 13.61
CA GLN A 86 6.35 11.17 14.94
C GLN A 86 5.61 11.92 16.05
N SER A 87 4.89 13.01 15.72
CA SER A 87 4.05 13.73 16.69
C SER A 87 2.87 12.92 17.20
N LEU A 88 2.47 11.89 16.46
CA LEU A 88 1.39 10.97 16.83
C LEU A 88 1.86 9.84 17.75
N VAL A 89 3.15 9.57 17.85
CA VAL A 89 3.67 8.54 18.77
C VAL A 89 3.35 8.91 20.21
N GLY A 90 2.74 7.99 20.95
CA GLY A 90 2.25 8.21 22.31
C GLY A 90 0.85 8.83 22.40
N THR A 91 0.25 9.30 21.30
CA THR A 91 -1.15 9.75 21.27
C THR A 91 -2.12 8.59 21.06
N SER A 92 -3.39 8.78 21.40
CA SER A 92 -4.42 7.77 21.22
C SER A 92 -4.76 7.58 19.74
N ALA A 93 -4.76 6.33 19.28
CA ALA A 93 -5.27 6.00 17.96
C ALA A 93 -6.78 6.28 17.83
N GLU A 94 -7.53 6.27 18.92
CA GLU A 94 -8.96 6.55 18.93
C GLU A 94 -9.30 7.98 18.50
N ASP A 95 -8.34 8.92 18.65
CA ASP A 95 -8.51 10.33 18.26
C ASP A 95 -8.44 10.53 16.74
N LEU A 96 -7.97 9.53 15.98
CA LEU A 96 -7.92 9.62 14.54
C LEU A 96 -9.34 9.54 13.93
N ARG A 97 -9.72 10.64 13.27
CA ARG A 97 -11.01 10.78 12.59
C ARG A 97 -10.91 11.69 11.37
N PHE A 98 -11.86 11.54 10.47
CA PHE A 98 -12.12 12.49 9.39
C PHE A 98 -13.61 12.78 9.32
N GLY A 99 -14.01 14.02 9.64
CA GLY A 99 -15.39 14.35 9.88
C GLY A 99 -15.96 13.48 11.01
N ASP A 100 -17.08 12.82 10.75
CA ASP A 100 -17.75 11.90 11.69
C ASP A 100 -17.17 10.48 11.68
N ASP A 101 -16.30 10.16 10.71
CA ASP A 101 -15.66 8.84 10.60
C ASP A 101 -14.53 8.66 11.62
N GLN A 102 -14.80 7.98 12.72
CA GLN A 102 -13.87 7.62 13.79
C GLN A 102 -13.04 6.38 13.39
N TYR A 103 -12.30 6.47 12.27
CA TYR A 103 -11.59 5.32 11.71
C TYR A 103 -10.51 4.76 12.64
N GLY A 104 -9.92 5.57 13.51
CA GLY A 104 -8.96 5.10 14.51
C GLY A 104 -9.56 4.12 15.50
N LYS A 105 -10.76 4.40 16.04
CA LYS A 105 -11.51 3.46 16.89
C LYS A 105 -11.81 2.17 16.14
N ARG A 106 -12.21 2.26 14.87
CA ARG A 106 -12.51 1.08 14.04
C ARG A 106 -11.27 0.22 13.80
N ILE A 107 -10.12 0.83 13.51
CA ILE A 107 -8.84 0.11 13.38
C ILE A 107 -8.52 -0.59 14.71
N LEU A 108 -8.53 0.14 15.82
CA LEU A 108 -8.16 -0.40 17.13
C LEU A 108 -9.07 -1.54 17.57
N SER A 109 -10.40 -1.39 17.40
CA SER A 109 -11.36 -2.47 17.71
C SER A 109 -11.16 -3.70 16.83
N THR A 110 -10.87 -3.49 15.54
CA THR A 110 -10.59 -4.58 14.59
C THR A 110 -9.36 -5.39 15.01
N VAL A 111 -8.24 -4.72 15.34
CA VAL A 111 -7.01 -5.44 15.72
C VAL A 111 -7.12 -6.07 17.10
N ARG A 112 -7.85 -5.49 18.05
CA ARG A 112 -8.12 -6.10 19.37
C ARG A 112 -8.92 -7.40 19.24
N GLY A 113 -9.90 -7.45 18.32
CA GLY A 113 -10.72 -8.65 18.06
C GLY A 113 -10.10 -9.64 17.08
N ALA A 114 -8.97 -9.31 16.45
CA ALA A 114 -8.35 -10.16 15.44
C ALA A 114 -7.65 -11.39 16.05
N PRO A 115 -7.72 -12.55 15.38
CA PRO A 115 -6.82 -13.65 15.67
C PRO A 115 -5.36 -13.22 15.45
N GLU A 116 -4.44 -13.79 16.25
CA GLU A 116 -3.01 -13.51 16.17
C GLU A 116 -2.46 -13.71 14.75
N GLY A 117 -1.76 -12.70 14.22
CA GLY A 117 -1.12 -12.73 12.91
C GLY A 117 -2.07 -12.69 11.71
N LYS A 118 -3.40 -12.68 11.90
CA LYS A 118 -4.36 -12.61 10.79
C LYS A 118 -4.42 -11.19 10.22
N ILE A 119 -4.19 -11.05 8.92
CA ILE A 119 -4.31 -9.77 8.21
C ILE A 119 -5.78 -9.51 7.88
N ILE A 120 -6.29 -8.36 8.32
CA ILE A 120 -7.66 -7.88 8.08
C ILE A 120 -7.57 -6.52 7.35
N SER A 121 -8.51 -6.24 6.45
CA SER A 121 -8.59 -4.95 5.75
C SER A 121 -9.59 -4.04 6.44
N VAL A 122 -9.19 -2.78 6.67
CA VAL A 122 -10.06 -1.72 7.19
C VAL A 122 -10.07 -0.56 6.18
N ALA A 123 -11.24 -0.22 5.67
CA ALA A 123 -11.42 0.88 4.72
C ALA A 123 -11.92 2.14 5.42
N TYR A 124 -11.41 3.32 5.02
CA TYR A 124 -11.77 4.63 5.56
C TYR A 124 -11.31 5.75 4.62
N ASN A 125 -11.70 6.99 4.92
CA ASN A 125 -11.16 8.16 4.23
C ASN A 125 -10.10 8.84 5.09
N ALA A 126 -8.97 9.22 4.49
CA ALA A 126 -7.90 9.92 5.18
C ALA A 126 -7.21 10.94 4.26
N LEU A 127 -6.60 11.95 4.86
CA LEU A 127 -5.71 12.86 4.14
C LEU A 127 -4.46 12.10 3.70
N ARG A 128 -4.05 12.32 2.45
CA ARG A 128 -2.80 11.76 1.95
C ARG A 128 -1.63 12.66 2.37
N PRO A 129 -0.61 12.13 3.06
CA PRO A 129 0.55 12.91 3.44
C PRO A 129 1.22 13.58 2.23
N GLY A 130 1.68 14.83 2.40
CA GLY A 130 2.39 15.57 1.35
C GLY A 130 1.50 16.08 0.20
N THR A 131 0.17 15.96 0.29
CA THR A 131 -0.75 16.51 -0.70
C THR A 131 -1.74 17.49 -0.08
N ASN A 132 -2.23 18.46 -0.88
CA ASN A 132 -3.31 19.39 -0.50
C ASN A 132 -4.69 18.87 -0.95
N SER A 133 -4.78 17.61 -1.39
CA SER A 133 -6.05 16.99 -1.73
C SER A 133 -6.88 16.79 -0.47
N GLY A 134 -8.21 16.86 -0.59
CA GLY A 134 -9.11 16.43 0.47
C GLY A 134 -8.88 14.97 0.85
N ALA A 135 -9.66 14.47 1.83
CA ALA A 135 -9.58 13.06 2.19
C ALA A 135 -9.93 12.16 1.01
N VAL A 136 -9.14 11.11 0.84
CA VAL A 136 -9.28 10.11 -0.23
C VAL A 136 -9.43 8.72 0.37
N PRO A 137 -10.08 7.78 -0.35
CA PRO A 137 -10.26 6.42 0.13
C PRO A 137 -8.92 5.74 0.42
N LYS A 138 -8.77 5.23 1.63
CA LYS A 138 -7.60 4.48 2.13
C LYS A 138 -8.04 3.11 2.63
N VAL A 139 -7.20 2.11 2.44
CA VAL A 139 -7.36 0.79 3.03
C VAL A 139 -6.10 0.48 3.82
N SER A 140 -6.25 0.10 5.09
CA SER A 140 -5.15 -0.44 5.88
C SER A 140 -5.31 -1.95 6.01
N PHE A 141 -4.25 -2.68 5.70
CA PHE A 141 -4.06 -4.05 6.17
C PHE A 141 -3.58 -3.96 7.61
N VAL A 142 -4.29 -4.61 8.52
CA VAL A 142 -3.99 -4.58 9.95
C VAL A 142 -3.90 -5.99 10.49
N ALA A 143 -3.05 -6.20 11.50
CA ALA A 143 -2.89 -7.48 12.18
C ALA A 143 -2.57 -7.27 13.66
N ARG A 144 -3.03 -8.20 14.51
CA ARG A 144 -2.61 -8.31 15.88
C ARG A 144 -1.32 -9.13 15.96
N VAL A 145 -0.33 -8.63 16.68
CA VAL A 145 0.93 -9.35 16.97
C VAL A 145 1.32 -9.10 18.42
N GLY A 146 1.09 -10.06 19.28
CA GLY A 146 1.32 -9.92 20.71
C GLY A 146 0.55 -8.76 21.33
N LYS A 147 1.27 -7.75 21.82
CA LYS A 147 0.71 -6.53 22.43
C LYS A 147 0.46 -5.42 21.40
N GLN A 148 0.85 -5.61 20.15
CA GLN A 148 0.77 -4.60 19.12
C GLN A 148 -0.37 -4.88 18.10
N GLY A 149 -1.08 -3.83 17.71
CA GLY A 149 -1.85 -3.79 16.49
C GLY A 149 -1.01 -3.09 15.42
N SER A 150 -0.53 -3.84 14.43
CA SER A 150 0.29 -3.28 13.35
C SER A 150 -0.51 -3.10 12.07
N GLY A 151 -0.16 -2.09 11.26
CA GLY A 151 -0.84 -1.87 10.00
C GLY A 151 -0.02 -1.14 8.95
N VAL A 152 -0.39 -1.36 7.69
CA VAL A 152 0.11 -0.65 6.51
C VAL A 152 -1.07 -0.19 5.68
N GLY A 153 -1.16 1.12 5.42
CA GLY A 153 -2.26 1.70 4.65
C GLY A 153 -1.82 2.15 3.26
N TYR A 154 -2.63 1.86 2.25
CA TYR A 154 -2.49 2.36 0.89
C TYR A 154 -3.74 3.14 0.48
N TYR A 155 -3.57 4.15 -0.39
CA TYR A 155 -4.69 4.92 -0.93
C TYR A 155 -5.20 4.27 -2.20
N ARG A 156 -6.53 4.11 -2.31
CA ARG A 156 -7.12 3.64 -3.55
C ARG A 156 -6.91 4.68 -4.64
N GLN A 157 -6.24 4.29 -5.70
CA GLN A 157 -6.20 5.09 -6.92
C GLN A 157 -7.54 4.92 -7.62
N LYS A 158 -8.14 6.03 -8.10
CA LYS A 158 -9.23 5.93 -9.07
C LYS A 158 -8.61 5.32 -10.33
N LEU A 159 -9.17 4.21 -10.80
CA LEU A 159 -8.76 3.65 -12.08
C LEU A 159 -8.93 4.73 -13.16
N GLN A 160 -7.87 5.00 -13.90
CA GLN A 160 -7.94 5.88 -15.06
C GLN A 160 -8.81 5.19 -16.12
N PRO A 161 -9.61 5.92 -16.93
CA PRO A 161 -10.42 5.32 -18.00
C PRO A 161 -9.62 4.38 -18.90
N SER A 162 -8.36 4.70 -19.21
CA SER A 162 -7.44 3.87 -19.99
C SER A 162 -7.06 2.54 -19.31
N GLN A 163 -7.19 2.42 -18.00
CA GLN A 163 -6.92 1.19 -17.26
C GLN A 163 -8.15 0.27 -17.17
N LEU A 164 -9.35 0.83 -17.43
CA LEU A 164 -10.59 0.06 -17.48
C LEU A 164 -10.67 -0.79 -18.76
N ASP A 165 -10.08 -0.31 -19.86
CA ASP A 165 -10.07 -1.01 -21.15
C ASP A 165 -9.09 -2.21 -21.16
N GLU A 166 -8.12 -2.24 -20.25
CA GLU A 166 -7.13 -3.32 -20.11
C GLU A 166 -7.56 -4.43 -19.13
N LEU A 167 -8.67 -4.24 -18.40
CA LEU A 167 -9.14 -5.27 -17.47
C LEU A 167 -9.78 -6.42 -18.25
N PRO A 168 -9.38 -7.68 -17.99
CA PRO A 168 -10.07 -8.83 -18.60
C PRO A 168 -11.55 -8.80 -18.18
N PRO A 169 -12.47 -9.22 -19.05
CA PRO A 169 -13.92 -9.22 -18.79
C PRO A 169 -14.26 -10.26 -17.70
N THR A 170 -13.96 -9.94 -16.45
CA THR A 170 -14.30 -10.80 -15.32
C THR A 170 -15.50 -10.22 -14.56
N ARG A 171 -16.30 -11.11 -13.97
CA ARG A 171 -17.45 -10.75 -13.10
C ARG A 171 -17.07 -9.80 -11.96
N GLU A 172 -15.79 -9.69 -11.64
CA GLU A 172 -15.26 -8.81 -10.59
C GLU A 172 -15.13 -7.36 -11.06
N ALA A 173 -14.78 -7.13 -12.33
CA ALA A 173 -14.78 -5.78 -12.94
C ALA A 173 -16.19 -5.19 -12.99
N ALA A 174 -17.21 -6.00 -13.29
CA ALA A 174 -18.61 -5.57 -13.28
C ALA A 174 -19.09 -5.11 -11.89
N ARG A 175 -18.68 -5.80 -10.83
CA ARG A 175 -19.01 -5.43 -9.43
C ARG A 175 -18.35 -4.14 -8.97
N LEU A 176 -17.16 -3.83 -9.49
CA LEU A 176 -16.46 -2.57 -9.19
C LEU A 176 -17.14 -1.38 -9.87
N PHE A 177 -17.72 -1.60 -11.06
CA PHE A 177 -18.43 -0.58 -11.83
C PHE A 177 -19.81 -0.21 -11.23
N GLU A 178 -20.52 -1.19 -10.65
CA GLU A 178 -21.80 -0.95 -9.98
C GLU A 178 -21.65 -0.20 -8.64
N ARG A 179 -20.54 -0.36 -7.93
CA ARG A 179 -20.28 0.31 -6.64
C ARG A 179 -19.90 1.78 -6.77
N ASP A 180 -19.53 2.26 -7.95
CA ASP A 180 -19.14 3.67 -8.19
C ASP A 180 -20.33 4.52 -8.69
N ARG A 181 -21.51 3.91 -8.86
CA ARG A 181 -22.75 4.59 -9.31
C ARG A 181 -23.80 4.82 -8.22
N SER A 182 -23.56 4.33 -7.02
CA SER A 182 -24.39 4.57 -5.83
C SER A 182 -23.64 5.40 -4.80
#